data_80a79373a1056e850f4e8329fb2afb67
#
_entry.id   80a79373a1056e850f4e8329fb2afb67
#
_cell.length_a   1.000
_cell.length_b   1.000
_cell.length_c   1.000
_cell.angle_alpha   90.00
_cell.angle_beta   90.00
_cell.angle_gamma   90.00
#
_symmetry.space_group_name_H-M   'P 1'
#
loop_
_entity.id
_entity.type
_entity.pdbx_description
1 polymer ?
#
loop_
_entity_poly.entity_id
_entity_poly.type
_entity_poly.pdbx_seq_one_letter_code
_entity_poly.pdbx_strand_id
1 'polypeptide(L)'
;MVHTQHFCAKCGSASIRRNGSKKGQPKYQCTACRYQGLFVPAAVRKAAQYAQVDALLSERNSQRSIVRLTGVARMTIAKRIKKAALPSPPLPPRRSTKAQRKRWEVLELDELWSFVGRRKRKVWLWLVVERARRRIVGWTLGSRGEAPLRKLWQALPAHYRRHCWLFTDQWKAYAKVLPRWQHRPCPKGAGQTSIVEAINCSLRQRCGVLVRKSCSFSKSLAMHTARIKIGIDNYNLTL
;
A
#
# COMPACT_ATOMS: atom_id res chain seq x y z
N MET A 1 -34.74 19.40 -7.21
CA MET A 1 -34.06 18.62 -8.29
C MET A 1 -32.71 19.25 -8.61
N VAL A 2 -31.63 18.50 -8.56
CA VAL A 2 -30.31 19.01 -8.97
C VAL A 2 -30.20 18.88 -10.49
N HIS A 3 -30.19 19.99 -11.21
CA HIS A 3 -29.95 19.99 -12.64
C HIS A 3 -28.45 20.00 -12.91
N THR A 4 -27.90 18.90 -13.42
CA THR A 4 -26.52 18.83 -13.84
C THR A 4 -26.40 19.40 -15.25
N GLN A 5 -25.77 20.56 -15.41
CA GLN A 5 -25.49 21.13 -16.71
C GLN A 5 -24.34 20.38 -17.37
N HIS A 6 -24.57 19.89 -18.59
CA HIS A 6 -23.56 19.18 -19.37
C HIS A 6 -23.03 20.05 -20.52
N PHE A 7 -21.75 19.92 -20.80
CA PHE A 7 -21.06 20.66 -21.85
C PHE A 7 -20.49 19.72 -22.91
N CYS A 8 -20.33 20.20 -24.12
CA CYS A 8 -19.69 19.45 -25.19
C CYS A 8 -18.21 19.20 -24.86
N ALA A 9 -17.79 17.93 -24.87
CA ALA A 9 -16.39 17.53 -24.56
C ALA A 9 -15.37 18.02 -25.61
N LYS A 10 -15.81 18.47 -26.81
CA LYS A 10 -14.95 18.96 -27.87
C LYS A 10 -14.81 20.48 -27.87
N CYS A 11 -15.89 21.23 -27.74
CA CYS A 11 -15.89 22.69 -27.89
C CYS A 11 -16.38 23.47 -26.67
N GLY A 12 -16.73 22.79 -25.57
CA GLY A 12 -17.20 23.42 -24.35
C GLY A 12 -18.60 24.04 -24.41
N SER A 13 -19.29 24.00 -25.55
CA SER A 13 -20.63 24.59 -25.70
C SER A 13 -21.67 23.87 -24.82
N ALA A 14 -22.57 24.63 -24.19
CA ALA A 14 -23.73 24.11 -23.48
C ALA A 14 -24.85 23.66 -24.43
N SER A 15 -24.79 24.02 -25.71
CA SER A 15 -25.82 23.71 -26.73
C SER A 15 -25.70 22.25 -27.17
N ILE A 16 -26.19 21.34 -26.34
CA ILE A 16 -26.19 19.89 -26.60
C ILE A 16 -27.62 19.35 -26.57
N ARG A 17 -27.90 18.39 -27.43
CA ARG A 17 -29.18 17.68 -27.45
C ARG A 17 -28.99 16.20 -27.27
N ARG A 18 -29.93 15.52 -26.64
CA ARG A 18 -29.93 14.06 -26.52
C ARG A 18 -30.01 13.42 -27.91
N ASN A 19 -29.12 12.45 -28.18
CA ASN A 19 -29.05 11.78 -29.47
C ASN A 19 -28.92 10.25 -29.28
N GLY A 20 -29.98 9.64 -28.80
CA GLY A 20 -30.09 8.20 -28.57
C GLY A 20 -29.17 7.66 -27.46
N SER A 21 -28.77 6.40 -27.60
CA SER A 21 -27.89 5.72 -26.64
C SER A 21 -26.81 4.89 -27.32
N LYS A 22 -25.73 4.61 -26.61
CA LYS A 22 -24.67 3.68 -27.02
C LYS A 22 -24.42 2.69 -25.91
N LYS A 23 -24.70 1.40 -26.14
CA LYS A 23 -24.58 0.34 -25.12
C LYS A 23 -25.33 0.67 -23.80
N GLY A 24 -26.59 1.12 -23.94
CA GLY A 24 -27.43 1.51 -22.80
C GLY A 24 -27.09 2.85 -22.15
N GLN A 25 -26.07 3.57 -22.61
CA GLN A 25 -25.65 4.87 -22.09
C GLN A 25 -26.20 6.02 -22.96
N PRO A 26 -26.85 7.04 -22.38
CA PRO A 26 -27.35 8.17 -23.14
C PRO A 26 -26.18 8.93 -23.77
N LYS A 27 -26.33 9.30 -25.03
CA LYS A 27 -25.40 10.14 -25.78
C LYS A 27 -26.04 11.47 -26.17
N TYR A 28 -25.19 12.45 -26.43
CA TYR A 28 -25.58 13.76 -26.93
C TYR A 28 -24.93 14.07 -28.26
N GLN A 29 -25.51 15.03 -28.97
CA GLN A 29 -24.91 15.71 -30.09
C GLN A 29 -24.82 17.21 -29.76
N CYS A 30 -23.66 17.80 -29.97
CA CYS A 30 -23.46 19.23 -29.89
C CYS A 30 -24.07 19.89 -31.12
N THR A 31 -24.87 20.94 -30.95
CA THR A 31 -25.46 21.69 -32.07
C THR A 31 -24.44 22.63 -32.71
N ALA A 32 -23.47 23.11 -31.94
CA ALA A 32 -22.44 24.04 -32.44
C ALA A 32 -21.35 23.34 -33.28
N CYS A 33 -20.78 22.21 -32.82
CA CYS A 33 -19.67 21.54 -33.50
C CYS A 33 -20.00 20.15 -34.05
N ARG A 34 -21.27 19.73 -33.94
CA ARG A 34 -21.81 18.41 -34.35
C ARG A 34 -21.12 17.18 -33.75
N TYR A 35 -20.23 17.38 -32.77
CA TYR A 35 -19.60 16.30 -32.05
C TYR A 35 -20.63 15.44 -31.30
N GLN A 36 -20.46 14.12 -31.30
CA GLN A 36 -21.28 13.21 -30.54
C GLN A 36 -20.46 12.57 -29.40
N GLY A 37 -20.99 12.62 -28.18
CA GLY A 37 -20.36 12.09 -26.99
C GLY A 37 -21.35 11.43 -26.05
N LEU A 38 -20.84 10.77 -25.01
CA LEU A 38 -21.64 10.26 -23.91
C LEU A 38 -21.78 11.37 -22.86
N PHE A 39 -22.97 11.51 -22.24
CA PHE A 39 -23.17 12.45 -21.11
C PHE A 39 -22.21 12.18 -19.95
N VAL A 40 -21.94 10.88 -19.65
CA VAL A 40 -20.87 10.50 -18.73
C VAL A 40 -19.79 9.77 -19.53
N PRO A 41 -18.61 10.38 -19.74
CA PRO A 41 -17.51 9.75 -20.46
C PRO A 41 -17.13 8.39 -19.84
N ALA A 42 -16.83 7.41 -20.72
CA ALA A 42 -16.44 6.08 -20.26
C ALA A 42 -15.19 6.11 -19.32
N ALA A 43 -14.31 7.09 -19.53
CA ALA A 43 -13.14 7.30 -18.68
C ALA A 43 -13.55 7.68 -17.24
N VAL A 44 -14.50 8.60 -17.06
CA VAL A 44 -14.99 9.03 -15.75
C VAL A 44 -15.67 7.87 -15.00
N ARG A 45 -16.53 7.11 -15.70
CA ARG A 45 -17.19 5.93 -15.10
C ARG A 45 -16.19 4.86 -14.70
N LYS A 46 -15.20 4.58 -15.54
CA LYS A 46 -14.13 3.62 -15.21
C LYS A 46 -13.26 4.12 -14.06
N ALA A 47 -13.00 5.43 -13.98
CA ALA A 47 -12.24 6.01 -12.87
C ALA A 47 -12.93 5.75 -11.51
N ALA A 48 -14.24 5.96 -11.41
CA ALA A 48 -15.03 5.67 -10.21
C ALA A 48 -14.97 4.17 -9.83
N GLN A 49 -15.19 3.26 -10.82
CA GLN A 49 -15.05 1.82 -10.58
C GLN A 49 -13.64 1.43 -10.12
N TYR A 50 -12.61 2.05 -10.69
CA TYR A 50 -11.23 1.76 -10.33
C TYR A 50 -10.87 2.31 -8.96
N ALA A 51 -11.38 3.48 -8.56
CA ALA A 51 -11.23 3.98 -7.20
C ALA A 51 -11.85 3.01 -6.17
N GLN A 52 -13.03 2.47 -6.47
CA GLN A 52 -13.64 1.42 -5.62
C GLN A 52 -12.78 0.14 -5.56
N VAL A 53 -12.21 -0.30 -6.69
CA VAL A 53 -11.27 -1.44 -6.70
C VAL A 53 -10.07 -1.16 -5.81
N ASP A 54 -9.48 0.04 -5.88
CA ASP A 54 -8.30 0.41 -5.10
C ASP A 54 -8.62 0.47 -3.60
N ALA A 55 -9.77 1.03 -3.22
CA ALA A 55 -10.26 1.02 -1.84
C ALA A 55 -10.43 -0.42 -1.31
N LEU A 56 -11.04 -1.31 -2.10
CA LEU A 56 -11.22 -2.71 -1.72
C LEU A 56 -9.90 -3.50 -1.69
N LEU A 57 -8.89 -3.09 -2.46
CA LEU A 57 -7.56 -3.70 -2.43
C LEU A 57 -6.77 -3.32 -1.17
N SER A 58 -7.04 -2.18 -0.56
CA SER A 58 -6.40 -1.76 0.69
C SER A 58 -6.97 -2.47 1.93
N GLU A 59 -8.10 -3.15 1.76
CA GLU A 59 -8.72 -3.99 2.79
C GLU A 59 -8.57 -5.49 2.47
N ARG A 60 -8.93 -6.35 3.40
CA ARG A 60 -8.75 -7.81 3.34
C ARG A 60 -9.57 -8.52 2.25
N ASN A 61 -9.93 -7.85 1.16
CA ASN A 61 -10.71 -8.42 0.09
C ASN A 61 -9.88 -9.30 -0.86
N SER A 62 -10.44 -10.44 -1.25
CA SER A 62 -9.86 -11.28 -2.31
C SER A 62 -10.15 -10.68 -3.69
N GLN A 63 -9.31 -10.98 -4.69
CA GLN A 63 -9.59 -10.54 -6.07
C GLN A 63 -10.97 -11.02 -6.57
N ARG A 64 -11.41 -12.23 -6.19
CA ARG A 64 -12.73 -12.76 -6.56
C ARG A 64 -13.87 -11.99 -5.89
N SER A 65 -13.69 -11.57 -4.62
CA SER A 65 -14.65 -10.72 -3.92
C SER A 65 -14.76 -9.37 -4.62
N ILE A 66 -13.63 -8.75 -4.98
CA ILE A 66 -13.60 -7.46 -5.69
C ILE A 66 -14.33 -7.56 -7.04
N VAL A 67 -14.12 -8.66 -7.81
CA VAL A 67 -14.88 -8.89 -9.05
C VAL A 67 -16.39 -8.88 -8.80
N ARG A 68 -16.86 -9.60 -7.76
CA ARG A 68 -18.31 -9.65 -7.45
C ARG A 68 -18.87 -8.30 -7.04
N LEU A 69 -18.10 -7.51 -6.30
CA LEU A 69 -18.55 -6.20 -5.79
C LEU A 69 -18.51 -5.09 -6.83
N THR A 70 -17.54 -5.14 -7.77
CA THR A 70 -17.30 -4.03 -8.70
C THR A 70 -17.62 -4.36 -10.16
N GLY A 71 -17.82 -5.62 -10.50
CA GLY A 71 -17.97 -6.07 -11.90
C GLY A 71 -16.67 -5.97 -12.73
N VAL A 72 -15.57 -5.51 -12.16
CA VAL A 72 -14.30 -5.34 -12.88
C VAL A 72 -13.62 -6.69 -13.08
N ALA A 73 -13.23 -7.01 -14.31
CA ALA A 73 -12.59 -8.27 -14.64
C ALA A 73 -11.31 -8.53 -13.82
N ARG A 74 -11.13 -9.78 -13.36
CA ARG A 74 -9.98 -10.18 -12.51
C ARG A 74 -8.64 -9.83 -13.11
N MET A 75 -8.47 -9.93 -14.43
CA MET A 75 -7.22 -9.56 -15.12
C MET A 75 -6.93 -8.05 -14.99
N THR A 76 -7.96 -7.20 -15.04
CA THR A 76 -7.81 -5.75 -14.81
C THR A 76 -7.40 -5.47 -13.37
N ILE A 77 -8.01 -6.13 -12.39
CA ILE A 77 -7.63 -6.03 -10.98
C ILE A 77 -6.16 -6.46 -10.79
N ALA A 78 -5.75 -7.59 -11.39
CA ALA A 78 -4.36 -8.04 -11.33
C ALA A 78 -3.37 -7.05 -11.96
N LYS A 79 -3.72 -6.42 -13.08
CA LYS A 79 -2.91 -5.34 -13.69
C LYS A 79 -2.80 -4.13 -12.77
N ARG A 80 -3.88 -3.73 -12.09
CA ARG A 80 -3.86 -2.63 -11.12
C ARG A 80 -2.97 -2.94 -9.92
N ILE A 81 -3.05 -4.16 -9.36
CA ILE A 81 -2.15 -4.60 -8.28
C ILE A 81 -0.69 -4.50 -8.73
N LYS A 82 -0.35 -4.97 -9.93
CA LYS A 82 1.02 -4.86 -10.48
C LYS A 82 1.46 -3.40 -10.66
N LYS A 83 0.56 -2.52 -11.12
CA LYS A 83 0.84 -1.08 -11.27
C LYS A 83 1.11 -0.43 -9.90
N ALA A 84 0.35 -0.76 -8.88
CA ALA A 84 0.56 -0.26 -7.52
C ALA A 84 1.86 -0.79 -6.88
N ALA A 85 2.46 -1.86 -7.42
CA ALA A 85 3.77 -2.37 -6.98
C ALA A 85 4.95 -1.53 -7.48
N LEU A 86 4.75 -0.63 -8.45
CA LEU A 86 5.79 0.28 -8.91
C LEU A 86 6.28 1.14 -7.74
N PRO A 87 7.55 1.58 -7.76
CA PRO A 87 8.10 2.44 -6.72
C PRO A 87 7.19 3.66 -6.51
N SER A 88 6.74 3.85 -5.27
CA SER A 88 6.09 5.09 -4.88
C SER A 88 7.17 6.17 -4.74
N PRO A 89 6.86 7.44 -4.99
CA PRO A 89 7.80 8.51 -4.67
C PRO A 89 8.24 8.38 -3.21
N PRO A 90 9.51 8.69 -2.90
CA PRO A 90 10.00 8.66 -1.54
C PRO A 90 9.10 9.54 -0.67
N LEU A 91 8.83 9.06 0.55
CA LEU A 91 8.06 9.84 1.51
C LEU A 91 8.73 11.21 1.69
N PRO A 92 7.97 12.33 1.68
CA PRO A 92 8.55 13.65 1.82
C PRO A 92 9.41 13.71 3.08
N PRO A 93 10.60 14.33 3.00
CA PRO A 93 11.45 14.49 4.15
C PRO A 93 10.71 15.25 5.25
N ARG A 94 10.89 14.81 6.47
CA ARG A 94 10.29 15.45 7.63
C ARG A 94 10.76 16.91 7.73
N ARG A 95 9.85 17.88 7.80
CA ARG A 95 10.15 19.19 8.35
C ARG A 95 10.28 19.05 9.88
N SER A 96 11.51 18.85 10.37
CA SER A 96 11.77 18.81 11.80
C SER A 96 12.11 20.21 12.30
N THR A 97 11.55 20.62 13.45
CA THR A 97 11.97 21.83 14.16
C THR A 97 13.40 21.67 14.67
N LYS A 98 14.12 22.78 14.92
CA LYS A 98 15.49 22.75 15.48
C LYS A 98 15.59 21.89 16.76
N ALA A 99 14.59 21.96 17.64
CA ALA A 99 14.51 21.15 18.87
C ALA A 99 14.37 19.66 18.62
N GLN A 100 13.62 19.26 17.60
CA GLN A 100 13.45 17.86 17.22
C GLN A 100 14.70 17.26 16.56
N ARG A 101 15.58 18.04 15.95
CA ARG A 101 16.85 17.59 15.36
C ARG A 101 17.88 17.13 16.40
N LYS A 102 17.77 17.58 17.64
CA LYS A 102 18.66 17.21 18.75
C LYS A 102 18.25 15.90 19.43
N ARG A 103 17.01 15.43 19.25
CA ARG A 103 16.52 14.21 19.90
C ARG A 103 16.65 13.02 18.95
N TRP A 104 17.27 11.95 19.43
CA TRP A 104 17.35 10.69 18.71
C TRP A 104 15.96 10.09 18.47
N GLU A 105 15.67 9.74 17.25
CA GLU A 105 14.44 9.05 16.91
C GLU A 105 14.52 7.59 17.37
N VAL A 106 13.38 6.99 17.63
CA VAL A 106 13.28 5.59 18.02
C VAL A 106 12.63 4.81 16.90
N LEU A 107 13.34 3.81 16.41
CA LEU A 107 12.83 2.84 15.45
C LEU A 107 12.63 1.50 16.14
N GLU A 108 11.51 0.85 15.84
CA GLU A 108 11.22 -0.53 16.21
C GLU A 108 11.32 -1.42 14.98
N LEU A 109 11.98 -2.55 15.12
CA LEU A 109 12.10 -3.54 14.05
C LEU A 109 11.53 -4.87 14.52
N ASP A 110 10.77 -5.50 13.64
CA ASP A 110 10.23 -6.85 13.86
C ASP A 110 10.04 -7.56 12.52
N GLU A 111 9.88 -8.88 12.55
CA GLU A 111 9.58 -9.67 11.38
C GLU A 111 8.35 -10.55 11.56
N LEU A 112 7.52 -10.58 10.52
CA LEU A 112 6.39 -11.47 10.46
C LEU A 112 6.47 -12.39 9.24
N TRP A 113 6.07 -13.65 9.41
CA TRP A 113 6.06 -14.58 8.32
C TRP A 113 4.69 -14.74 7.66
N SER A 114 4.72 -14.99 6.37
CA SER A 114 3.63 -15.46 5.55
C SER A 114 4.14 -16.52 4.57
N PHE A 115 3.41 -16.83 3.50
CA PHE A 115 3.82 -17.83 2.53
C PHE A 115 3.33 -17.53 1.12
N VAL A 116 4.01 -18.12 0.13
CA VAL A 116 3.65 -18.00 -1.29
C VAL A 116 3.39 -19.38 -1.87
N GLY A 117 2.19 -19.60 -2.42
CA GLY A 117 1.76 -20.85 -3.04
C GLY A 117 1.42 -21.95 -2.03
N ARG A 118 2.33 -22.32 -1.17
CA ARG A 118 2.17 -23.36 -0.14
C ARG A 118 2.85 -22.96 1.17
N ARG A 119 2.31 -23.40 2.32
CA ARG A 119 2.81 -23.04 3.67
C ARG A 119 4.27 -23.37 3.90
N LYS A 120 4.79 -24.42 3.27
CA LYS A 120 6.22 -24.78 3.36
C LYS A 120 7.13 -23.68 2.77
N ARG A 121 6.65 -22.90 1.79
CA ARG A 121 7.39 -21.77 1.18
C ARG A 121 7.16 -20.48 1.96
N LYS A 122 7.77 -20.40 3.15
CA LYS A 122 7.71 -19.23 4.04
C LYS A 122 8.43 -18.03 3.40
N VAL A 123 7.85 -16.85 3.59
CA VAL A 123 8.45 -15.55 3.25
C VAL A 123 8.29 -14.66 4.47
N TRP A 124 9.36 -14.00 4.88
CA TRP A 124 9.38 -13.11 6.02
C TRP A 124 9.30 -11.66 5.54
N LEU A 125 8.39 -10.91 6.14
CA LEU A 125 8.30 -9.46 5.98
C LEU A 125 9.01 -8.83 7.18
N TRP A 126 10.09 -8.11 6.89
CA TRP A 126 10.84 -7.30 7.83
C TRP A 126 10.29 -5.88 7.81
N LEU A 127 10.00 -5.30 8.95
CA LEU A 127 9.48 -3.95 9.09
C LEU A 127 10.40 -3.09 9.93
N VAL A 128 10.47 -1.82 9.58
CA VAL A 128 11.07 -0.75 10.39
C VAL A 128 10.02 0.32 10.60
N VAL A 129 9.71 0.61 11.85
CA VAL A 129 8.64 1.53 12.25
C VAL A 129 9.23 2.67 13.07
N GLU A 130 8.90 3.89 12.70
CA GLU A 130 9.15 5.08 13.52
C GLU A 130 8.13 5.12 14.68
N ARG A 131 8.61 4.96 15.92
CA ARG A 131 7.75 4.85 17.11
C ARG A 131 6.85 6.06 17.30
N ALA A 132 7.40 7.27 17.22
CA ALA A 132 6.68 8.50 17.52
C ALA A 132 5.49 8.77 16.61
N ARG A 133 5.58 8.35 15.35
CA ARG A 133 4.53 8.55 14.34
C ARG A 133 3.81 7.26 13.96
N ARG A 134 4.19 6.14 14.54
CA ARG A 134 3.68 4.82 14.19
C ARG A 134 3.78 4.49 12.70
N ARG A 135 4.72 5.11 11.98
CA ARG A 135 4.87 5.04 10.53
C ARG A 135 5.85 3.94 10.11
N ILE A 136 5.50 3.17 9.11
CA ILE A 136 6.41 2.21 8.49
C ILE A 136 7.36 2.98 7.58
N VAL A 137 8.64 3.04 7.95
CA VAL A 137 9.69 3.79 7.22
C VAL A 137 10.57 2.91 6.35
N GLY A 138 10.49 1.59 6.52
CA GLY A 138 11.18 0.63 5.70
C GLY A 138 10.59 -0.76 5.82
N TRP A 139 10.68 -1.53 4.74
CA TRP A 139 10.27 -2.93 4.73
C TRP A 139 10.96 -3.72 3.61
N THR A 140 11.09 -5.02 3.80
CA THR A 140 11.60 -5.95 2.78
C THR A 140 11.05 -7.35 2.98
N LEU A 141 11.05 -8.14 1.91
CA LEU A 141 10.68 -9.54 1.94
C LEU A 141 11.91 -10.43 1.72
N GLY A 142 11.94 -11.56 2.41
CA GLY A 142 13.03 -12.53 2.23
C GLY A 142 12.98 -13.70 3.20
N SER A 143 14.13 -14.30 3.45
CA SER A 143 14.33 -15.29 4.51
C SER A 143 14.35 -14.64 5.90
N ARG A 144 14.40 -15.43 6.97
CA ARG A 144 14.59 -14.93 8.34
C ARG A 144 16.09 -14.72 8.69
N GLY A 145 16.92 -14.54 7.70
CA GLY A 145 18.38 -14.40 7.87
C GLY A 145 18.86 -12.95 7.78
N GLU A 146 20.19 -12.80 7.78
CA GLU A 146 20.87 -11.51 7.79
C GLU A 146 20.74 -10.74 6.47
N ALA A 147 20.73 -11.44 5.33
CA ALA A 147 20.77 -10.79 4.02
C ALA A 147 19.59 -9.85 3.74
N PRO A 148 18.31 -10.23 3.99
CA PRO A 148 17.20 -9.30 3.83
C PRO A 148 17.28 -8.12 4.82
N LEU A 149 17.69 -8.36 6.06
CA LEU A 149 17.83 -7.30 7.05
C LEU A 149 18.94 -6.31 6.66
N ARG A 150 20.08 -6.79 6.15
CA ARG A 150 21.17 -5.95 5.63
C ARG A 150 20.70 -5.07 4.46
N LYS A 151 19.96 -5.66 3.52
CA LYS A 151 19.35 -4.92 2.41
C LYS A 151 18.38 -3.84 2.92
N LEU A 152 17.54 -4.17 3.90
CA LEU A 152 16.61 -3.22 4.51
C LEU A 152 17.35 -2.07 5.19
N TRP A 153 18.36 -2.39 6.01
CA TRP A 153 19.19 -1.42 6.71
C TRP A 153 19.86 -0.43 5.74
N GLN A 154 20.45 -0.95 4.66
CA GLN A 154 21.11 -0.14 3.63
C GLN A 154 20.15 0.76 2.86
N ALA A 155 18.89 0.32 2.67
CA ALA A 155 17.86 1.07 1.97
C ALA A 155 17.23 2.18 2.82
N LEU A 156 17.43 2.17 4.15
CA LEU A 156 16.92 3.24 5.01
C LEU A 156 17.62 4.57 4.73
N PRO A 157 16.88 5.70 4.78
CA PRO A 157 17.45 7.03 4.68
C PRO A 157 18.60 7.26 5.68
N ALA A 158 19.61 8.04 5.30
CA ALA A 158 20.83 8.21 6.07
C ALA A 158 20.59 8.77 7.49
N HIS A 159 19.58 9.62 7.68
CA HIS A 159 19.23 10.15 9.00
C HIS A 159 18.80 9.07 9.98
N TYR A 160 18.00 8.06 9.54
CA TYR A 160 17.64 6.91 10.37
C TYR A 160 18.84 6.01 10.67
N ARG A 161 19.80 5.89 9.75
CA ARG A 161 21.00 5.09 9.97
C ARG A 161 22.02 5.74 10.92
N ARG A 162 21.96 7.07 11.11
CA ARG A 162 22.95 7.83 11.91
C ARG A 162 22.43 8.32 13.25
N HIS A 163 21.13 8.58 13.40
CA HIS A 163 20.58 9.32 14.53
C HIS A 163 19.32 8.67 15.11
N CYS A 164 19.31 7.34 15.26
CA CYS A 164 18.19 6.61 15.81
C CYS A 164 18.62 5.54 16.80
N TRP A 165 17.77 5.28 17.80
CA TRP A 165 17.80 4.07 18.60
C TRP A 165 17.00 2.99 17.90
N LEU A 166 17.54 1.75 17.87
CA LEU A 166 16.97 0.61 17.15
C LEU A 166 16.55 -0.45 18.17
N PHE A 167 15.25 -0.52 18.46
CA PHE A 167 14.70 -1.54 19.37
C PHE A 167 14.26 -2.75 18.57
N THR A 168 14.68 -3.93 19.02
CA THR A 168 14.35 -5.22 18.38
C THR A 168 14.12 -6.27 19.47
N ASP A 169 13.59 -7.44 19.08
CA ASP A 169 13.75 -8.64 19.90
C ASP A 169 15.20 -9.12 19.89
N GLN A 170 15.48 -10.22 20.60
CA GLN A 170 16.82 -10.80 20.74
C GLN A 170 17.19 -11.74 19.59
N TRP A 171 16.54 -11.63 18.41
CA TRP A 171 16.88 -12.48 17.27
C TRP A 171 18.30 -12.20 16.77
N LYS A 172 19.09 -13.27 16.61
CA LYS A 172 20.53 -13.22 16.29
C LYS A 172 20.89 -12.39 15.05
N ALA A 173 20.02 -12.33 14.05
CA ALA A 173 20.26 -11.56 12.84
C ALA A 173 20.40 -10.05 13.11
N TYR A 174 19.66 -9.51 14.07
CA TYR A 174 19.74 -8.08 14.42
C TYR A 174 21.13 -7.71 14.95
N ALA A 175 21.65 -8.50 15.90
CA ALA A 175 22.97 -8.25 16.50
C ALA A 175 24.12 -8.31 15.49
N LYS A 176 23.97 -9.09 14.41
CA LYS A 176 25.00 -9.23 13.35
C LYS A 176 24.93 -8.14 12.29
N VAL A 177 23.82 -7.45 12.13
CA VAL A 177 23.61 -6.49 11.04
C VAL A 177 23.55 -5.05 11.53
N LEU A 178 22.92 -4.80 12.67
CA LEU A 178 22.72 -3.46 13.20
C LEU A 178 23.95 -2.97 13.99
N PRO A 179 24.28 -1.65 13.92
CA PRO A 179 25.39 -1.09 14.68
C PRO A 179 25.18 -1.25 16.19
N ARG A 180 26.15 -1.82 16.92
CA ARG A 180 26.06 -2.10 18.36
C ARG A 180 25.72 -0.85 19.20
N TRP A 181 26.20 0.31 18.83
CA TRP A 181 26.00 1.55 19.56
C TRP A 181 24.57 2.11 19.45
N GLN A 182 23.82 1.76 18.37
CA GLN A 182 22.40 2.14 18.18
C GLN A 182 21.43 1.04 18.60
N HIS A 183 21.86 -0.22 18.58
CA HIS A 183 21.01 -1.39 18.77
C HIS A 183 20.69 -1.61 20.25
N ARG A 184 19.42 -1.77 20.55
CA ARG A 184 18.83 -2.00 21.89
C ARG A 184 17.96 -3.27 21.82
N PRO A 185 18.58 -4.47 21.96
CA PRO A 185 17.83 -5.72 21.99
C PRO A 185 17.04 -5.79 23.31
N CYS A 186 15.77 -6.10 23.23
CA CYS A 186 14.87 -6.17 24.37
C CYS A 186 14.31 -7.58 24.53
N PRO A 187 14.12 -8.06 25.76
CA PRO A 187 13.42 -9.31 26.02
C PRO A 187 12.00 -9.27 25.46
N LYS A 188 11.51 -10.41 25.02
CA LYS A 188 10.15 -10.54 24.53
C LYS A 188 9.17 -10.21 25.68
N GLY A 189 8.18 -9.35 25.39
CA GLY A 189 7.21 -8.90 26.39
C GLY A 189 7.65 -7.66 27.20
N ALA A 190 8.86 -7.13 27.01
CA ALA A 190 9.30 -5.88 27.66
C ALA A 190 8.60 -4.59 27.18
N GLY A 191 7.67 -4.70 26.22
CA GLY A 191 6.88 -3.57 25.70
C GLY A 191 7.64 -2.64 24.77
N GLN A 192 8.93 -2.83 24.58
CA GLN A 192 9.77 -1.92 23.77
C GLN A 192 9.60 -2.09 22.25
N THR A 193 8.90 -3.15 21.81
CA THR A 193 8.55 -3.44 20.41
C THR A 193 7.03 -3.47 20.20
N SER A 194 6.27 -2.92 21.16
CA SER A 194 4.80 -2.97 21.16
C SER A 194 4.16 -2.28 19.96
N ILE A 195 4.77 -1.19 19.47
CA ILE A 195 4.23 -0.45 18.33
C ILE A 195 4.37 -1.26 17.02
N VAL A 196 5.53 -1.83 16.75
CA VAL A 196 5.71 -2.66 15.55
C VAL A 196 4.86 -3.93 15.61
N GLU A 197 4.67 -4.52 16.79
CA GLU A 197 3.77 -5.67 17.02
C GLU A 197 2.31 -5.30 16.72
N ALA A 198 1.84 -4.15 17.22
CA ALA A 198 0.50 -3.63 16.93
C ALA A 198 0.30 -3.37 15.42
N ILE A 199 1.31 -2.82 14.75
CA ILE A 199 1.29 -2.60 13.30
C ILE A 199 1.27 -3.94 12.56
N ASN A 200 2.02 -4.93 12.99
CA ASN A 200 1.98 -6.29 12.44
C ASN A 200 0.57 -6.90 12.55
N CYS A 201 -0.11 -6.70 13.66
CA CYS A 201 -1.49 -7.12 13.84
C CYS A 201 -2.44 -6.39 12.87
N SER A 202 -2.34 -5.07 12.78
CA SER A 202 -3.12 -4.24 11.86
C SER A 202 -2.91 -4.66 10.39
N LEU A 203 -1.67 -4.86 9.97
CA LEU A 203 -1.36 -5.32 8.61
C LEU A 203 -1.96 -6.70 8.31
N ARG A 204 -2.00 -7.62 9.28
CA ARG A 204 -2.66 -8.93 9.10
C ARG A 204 -4.17 -8.81 8.96
N GLN A 205 -4.79 -7.86 9.64
CA GLN A 205 -6.22 -7.60 9.52
C GLN A 205 -6.57 -7.01 8.15
N ARG A 206 -5.76 -6.09 7.63
CA ARG A 206 -6.00 -5.38 6.36
C ARG A 206 -5.49 -6.13 5.12
N CYS A 207 -4.42 -6.90 5.27
CA CYS A 207 -3.77 -7.57 4.14
C CYS A 207 -3.96 -9.10 4.18
N GLY A 208 -4.92 -9.62 3.38
CA GLY A 208 -5.28 -11.04 3.37
C GLY A 208 -4.12 -12.01 3.09
N VAL A 209 -3.08 -11.56 2.35
CA VAL A 209 -1.91 -12.42 2.06
C VAL A 209 -0.95 -12.58 3.26
N LEU A 210 -1.13 -11.80 4.32
CA LEU A 210 -0.36 -11.94 5.58
C LEU A 210 -1.04 -12.88 6.58
N VAL A 211 -2.24 -13.34 6.30
CA VAL A 211 -2.98 -14.27 7.15
C VAL A 211 -2.47 -15.68 6.97
N ARG A 212 -2.06 -16.32 8.08
CA ARG A 212 -1.42 -17.65 8.08
C ARG A 212 -2.38 -18.80 7.77
N LYS A 213 -3.66 -18.66 8.16
CA LYS A 213 -4.73 -19.64 7.91
C LYS A 213 -5.76 -19.01 6.98
N SER A 214 -5.45 -18.93 5.67
CA SER A 214 -6.33 -18.31 4.69
C SER A 214 -6.20 -19.01 3.33
N CYS A 215 -7.32 -19.07 2.61
CA CYS A 215 -7.35 -19.44 1.19
C CYS A 215 -6.95 -18.29 0.25
N SER A 216 -6.81 -17.06 0.79
CA SER A 216 -6.43 -15.86 0.02
C SER A 216 -4.93 -15.62 0.00
N PHE A 217 -4.15 -16.61 -0.40
CA PHE A 217 -2.69 -16.51 -0.51
C PHE A 217 -2.24 -16.18 -1.94
N SER A 218 -1.08 -15.58 -2.07
CA SER A 218 -0.46 -15.28 -3.37
C SER A 218 0.20 -16.51 -3.98
N LYS A 219 0.02 -16.73 -5.28
CA LYS A 219 0.67 -17.81 -6.03
C LYS A 219 2.09 -17.44 -6.50
N SER A 220 2.43 -16.15 -6.57
CA SER A 220 3.75 -15.66 -6.95
C SER A 220 4.27 -14.62 -5.98
N LEU A 221 5.60 -14.53 -5.85
CA LEU A 221 6.26 -13.56 -4.98
C LEU A 221 5.97 -12.12 -5.42
N ALA A 222 5.94 -11.86 -6.72
CA ALA A 222 5.63 -10.53 -7.26
C ALA A 222 4.23 -10.03 -6.84
N MET A 223 3.20 -10.90 -6.93
CA MET A 223 1.85 -10.54 -6.46
C MET A 223 1.79 -10.42 -4.93
N HIS A 224 2.56 -11.22 -4.21
CA HIS A 224 2.67 -11.14 -2.76
C HIS A 224 3.25 -9.79 -2.33
N THR A 225 4.39 -9.42 -2.91
CA THR A 225 5.05 -8.12 -2.70
C THR A 225 4.11 -6.96 -3.02
N ALA A 226 3.43 -7.01 -4.16
CA ALA A 226 2.49 -5.97 -4.58
C ALA A 226 1.32 -5.78 -3.60
N ARG A 227 0.74 -6.87 -3.11
CA ARG A 227 -0.35 -6.83 -2.13
C ARG A 227 0.10 -6.28 -0.77
N ILE A 228 1.28 -6.66 -0.31
CA ILE A 228 1.87 -6.13 0.93
C ILE A 228 2.17 -4.64 0.78
N LYS A 229 2.76 -4.23 -0.36
CA LYS A 229 3.02 -2.81 -0.63
C LYS A 229 1.76 -1.97 -0.56
N ILE A 230 0.66 -2.41 -1.20
CA ILE A 230 -0.64 -1.71 -1.12
C ILE A 230 -1.09 -1.57 0.34
N GLY A 231 -0.98 -2.65 1.13
CA GLY A 231 -1.35 -2.62 2.55
C GLY A 231 -0.49 -1.64 3.38
N ILE A 232 0.81 -1.60 3.13
CA ILE A 232 1.75 -0.69 3.82
C ILE A 232 1.52 0.76 3.39
N ASP A 233 1.39 1.02 2.09
CA ASP A 233 1.14 2.36 1.57
C ASP A 233 -0.18 2.91 2.11
N ASN A 234 -1.24 2.11 2.09
CA ASN A 234 -2.54 2.50 2.66
C ASN A 234 -2.46 2.73 4.17
N TYR A 235 -1.76 1.87 4.92
CA TYR A 235 -1.54 2.08 6.35
C TYR A 235 -0.88 3.43 6.62
N ASN A 236 0.19 3.76 5.89
CA ASN A 236 0.90 5.02 6.04
C ASN A 236 0.10 6.26 5.59
N LEU A 237 -0.89 6.10 4.70
CA LEU A 237 -1.79 7.18 4.26
C LEU A 237 -2.92 7.46 5.26
N THR A 238 -3.24 6.52 6.14
CA THR A 238 -4.30 6.65 7.16
C THR A 238 -3.79 7.19 8.50
N LEU A 239 -2.53 7.57 8.60
CA LEU A 239 -1.91 8.22 9.75
C LEU A 239 -2.02 9.74 9.62
#